data_d5e76a080a75a10390baba1b0050ad0e
#
_entry.id   d5e76a080a75a10390baba1b0050ad0e
#
_cell.length_a   1.000
_cell.length_b   1.000
_cell.length_c   1.000
_cell.angle_alpha   90.00
_cell.angle_beta   90.00
_cell.angle_gamma   90.00
#
_symmetry.space_group_name_H-M   'P 1'
#
loop_
_entity.id
_entity.type
_entity.pdbx_description
1 polymer ?
#
loop_
_entity_poly.entity_id
_entity_poly.type
_entity_poly.pdbx_seq_one_letter_code
_entity_poly.pdbx_strand_id
1 'polypeptide(L)'
;MLTRRKFLRSTAATGLTLAASGLAAPAIAQGAKIKLGYVSPQSGPLAGFAESDDYNIRAFLATEAGANFEVIVKDSQSNPNRAAEVAKELIVSDEIELMLVASTPENTNPVATTCEAEGVPVISTKAPWQPWFIGQQGNPGDPNSWQPFNFAFHYFWGLEDVIAVFLNMWNQIETNKMVGGLFPNDGDGNAWGDPNVGVGPGFAAAGYSLTDPGRYQNLTDDFSAQINAFKAANAEIVTGVVIPPDFTTFRNQAIQQGFNPKIITVAKAILFPQSVEALGEAGHNLSSEVWWSNTHPFKSSLTGMSAADLAADFTAQTGRPWTQPIGFIHSLFEVATNVMGRVDDVTDAEGVAAAIAATNMDTMVGKIAWDGAGLPPFAATNVCKTQLVGGQWRRNADGTFALVVVDNQTAPNIPTGGVMEALA
;
A
#
# COMPACT_ATOMS: atom_id res chain seq x y z
N MET A 1 -28.01 -3.39 14.79
CA MET A 1 -27.72 -3.01 16.20
C MET A 1 -27.46 -1.50 16.25
N LEU A 2 -28.07 -0.76 17.17
CA LEU A 2 -27.79 0.68 17.31
C LEU A 2 -26.40 0.86 17.94
N THR A 3 -25.48 1.47 17.23
CA THR A 3 -24.16 1.80 17.78
C THR A 3 -24.27 2.88 18.86
N ARG A 4 -23.31 2.95 19.82
CA ARG A 4 -23.25 3.98 20.87
C ARG A 4 -23.32 5.41 20.30
N ARG A 5 -22.81 5.61 19.10
CA ARG A 5 -22.79 6.88 18.37
C ARG A 5 -24.23 7.32 17.96
N LYS A 6 -25.09 6.38 17.53
CA LYS A 6 -26.52 6.67 17.23
C LYS A 6 -27.32 7.02 18.49
N PHE A 7 -27.00 6.41 19.66
CA PHE A 7 -27.69 6.65 20.90
C PHE A 7 -27.44 8.06 21.50
N LEU A 8 -26.20 8.54 21.43
CA LEU A 8 -25.86 9.88 21.96
C LEU A 8 -26.38 11.04 21.09
N ARG A 9 -26.61 10.82 19.79
CA ARG A 9 -27.17 11.85 18.89
C ARG A 9 -28.70 11.97 18.95
N SER A 10 -29.40 10.89 19.29
CA SER A 10 -30.87 10.91 19.42
C SER A 10 -31.41 11.62 20.66
N THR A 11 -30.58 11.94 21.66
CA THR A 11 -30.99 12.62 22.89
C THR A 11 -30.93 14.16 22.81
N ALA A 12 -30.35 14.73 21.76
CA ALA A 12 -30.20 16.17 21.58
C ALA A 12 -31.33 16.85 20.74
N ALA A 13 -32.27 16.08 20.20
CA ALA A 13 -33.28 16.56 19.24
C ALA A 13 -34.67 16.80 19.80
N THR A 14 -34.84 16.96 21.13
CA THR A 14 -36.15 17.24 21.73
C THR A 14 -36.16 18.60 22.43
N GLY A 15 -36.43 19.65 21.67
CA GLY A 15 -36.73 20.96 22.24
C GLY A 15 -36.55 22.14 21.27
N LEU A 16 -37.57 22.48 20.58
CA LEU A 16 -38.17 23.81 20.26
C LEU A 16 -38.79 23.85 18.85
N THR A 17 -40.08 23.61 18.79
CA THR A 17 -40.93 24.05 17.68
C THR A 17 -41.33 25.51 17.89
N LEU A 18 -40.98 26.39 16.94
CA LEU A 18 -41.73 27.61 16.63
C LEU A 18 -41.57 27.97 15.16
N ALA A 19 -42.71 28.22 14.54
CA ALA A 19 -42.94 28.34 13.11
C ALA A 19 -42.29 29.58 12.47
N ALA A 20 -41.73 29.37 11.25
CA ALA A 20 -41.73 30.35 10.18
C ALA A 20 -41.63 29.65 8.85
N SER A 21 -42.67 29.70 8.04
CA SER A 21 -42.76 29.21 6.66
C SER A 21 -41.87 30.07 5.74
N GLY A 22 -40.71 29.58 5.42
CA GLY A 22 -39.86 30.03 4.34
C GLY A 22 -39.27 28.78 3.72
N LEU A 23 -39.36 28.64 2.41
CA LEU A 23 -38.71 27.56 1.63
C LEU A 23 -37.20 27.59 1.93
N ALA A 24 -36.77 26.80 2.90
CA ALA A 24 -35.35 26.59 3.14
C ALA A 24 -34.82 25.70 2.03
N ALA A 25 -34.05 26.26 1.12
CA ALA A 25 -33.04 25.51 0.40
C ALA A 25 -32.21 24.76 1.47
N PRO A 26 -31.71 23.50 1.20
CA PRO A 26 -30.90 22.81 2.15
C PRO A 26 -29.68 23.69 2.45
N ALA A 27 -29.64 24.27 3.64
CA ALA A 27 -28.48 24.95 4.16
C ALA A 27 -27.44 23.82 4.38
N ILE A 28 -26.54 23.62 3.42
CA ILE A 28 -25.22 23.11 3.73
C ILE A 28 -24.73 24.07 4.82
N ALA A 29 -24.54 23.55 6.03
CA ALA A 29 -24.01 24.33 7.12
C ALA A 29 -22.64 24.88 6.66
N GLN A 30 -22.62 26.13 6.22
CA GLN A 30 -21.39 26.83 5.87
C GLN A 30 -20.55 26.88 7.13
N GLY A 31 -19.54 26.00 7.24
CA GLY A 31 -18.52 26.15 8.25
C GLY A 31 -17.84 24.90 8.81
N ALA A 32 -18.46 23.74 8.87
CA ALA A 32 -17.78 22.56 9.41
C ALA A 32 -17.07 21.78 8.27
N LYS A 33 -15.75 21.64 8.41
CA LYS A 33 -14.97 20.83 7.49
C LYS A 33 -15.21 19.33 7.72
N ILE A 34 -15.17 18.55 6.66
CA ILE A 34 -15.19 17.08 6.71
C ILE A 34 -13.86 16.61 7.31
N LYS A 35 -13.90 15.88 8.41
CA LYS A 35 -12.72 15.39 9.10
C LYS A 35 -12.29 14.03 8.55
N LEU A 36 -11.13 13.99 7.92
CA LEU A 36 -10.46 12.76 7.52
C LEU A 36 -9.43 12.38 8.58
N GLY A 37 -9.55 11.18 9.15
CA GLY A 37 -8.47 10.59 9.93
C GLY A 37 -7.41 10.00 8.99
N TYR A 38 -6.13 10.21 9.28
CA TYR A 38 -5.04 9.64 8.53
C TYR A 38 -4.02 8.99 9.46
N VAL A 39 -3.82 7.67 9.31
CA VAL A 39 -2.83 6.91 10.09
C VAL A 39 -1.71 6.44 9.17
N SER A 40 -0.47 6.73 9.55
CA SER A 40 0.72 6.27 8.84
C SER A 40 1.91 6.07 9.78
N PRO A 41 2.93 5.27 9.37
CA PRO A 41 4.14 5.08 10.15
C PRO A 41 5.14 6.23 9.91
N GLN A 42 4.90 7.41 10.49
CA GLN A 42 5.77 8.58 10.29
C GLN A 42 7.14 8.40 10.96
N SER A 43 7.24 7.46 11.90
CA SER A 43 8.48 7.09 12.57
C SER A 43 8.64 5.58 12.64
N GLY A 44 9.87 5.12 12.96
CA GLY A 44 10.22 3.71 13.05
C GLY A 44 10.67 3.09 11.72
N PRO A 45 10.81 1.75 11.65
CA PRO A 45 11.44 1.07 10.52
C PRO A 45 10.65 1.14 9.19
N LEU A 46 9.37 1.51 9.23
CA LEU A 46 8.51 1.68 8.07
C LEU A 46 8.33 3.17 7.67
N ALA A 47 9.08 4.09 8.24
CA ALA A 47 8.92 5.54 8.00
C ALA A 47 9.04 5.94 6.52
N GLY A 48 9.77 5.17 5.70
CA GLY A 48 9.82 5.37 4.25
C GLY A 48 8.44 5.35 3.57
N PHE A 49 7.48 4.57 4.10
CA PHE A 49 6.12 4.53 3.57
C PHE A 49 5.34 5.84 3.79
N ALA A 50 5.74 6.66 4.75
CA ALA A 50 5.12 7.94 5.10
C ALA A 50 5.88 9.16 4.55
N GLU A 51 7.03 8.97 3.88
CA GLU A 51 7.93 10.07 3.51
C GLU A 51 7.31 11.13 2.59
N SER A 52 6.22 10.79 1.88
CA SER A 52 5.49 11.71 1.00
C SER A 52 4.17 12.21 1.57
N ASP A 53 3.81 11.83 2.80
CA ASP A 53 2.51 12.15 3.40
C ASP A 53 2.30 13.65 3.54
N ASP A 54 3.24 14.35 4.17
CA ASP A 54 3.16 15.79 4.40
C ASP A 54 3.00 16.58 3.09
N TYR A 55 3.74 16.19 2.05
CA TYR A 55 3.61 16.79 0.72
C TYR A 55 2.19 16.56 0.16
N ASN A 56 1.70 15.32 0.14
CA ASN A 56 0.40 14.98 -0.44
C ASN A 56 -0.75 15.65 0.33
N ILE A 57 -0.68 15.67 1.67
CA ILE A 57 -1.69 16.31 2.52
C ILE A 57 -1.75 17.82 2.25
N ARG A 58 -0.60 18.50 2.23
CA ARG A 58 -0.53 19.93 1.91
C ARG A 58 -1.01 20.24 0.51
N ALA A 59 -0.57 19.44 -0.48
CA ALA A 59 -0.99 19.60 -1.87
C ALA A 59 -2.52 19.39 -2.02
N PHE A 60 -3.09 18.38 -1.36
CA PHE A 60 -4.53 18.14 -1.33
C PHE A 60 -5.29 19.32 -0.71
N LEU A 61 -4.90 19.75 0.50
CA LEU A 61 -5.58 20.85 1.21
C LEU A 61 -5.49 22.19 0.48
N ALA A 62 -4.53 22.35 -0.44
CA ALA A 62 -4.40 23.53 -1.27
C ALA A 62 -5.32 23.52 -2.51
N THR A 63 -5.95 22.36 -2.84
CA THR A 63 -6.95 22.29 -3.92
C THR A 63 -8.29 22.92 -3.51
N GLU A 64 -9.12 23.31 -4.49
CA GLU A 64 -10.47 23.80 -4.24
C GLU A 64 -11.31 22.76 -3.48
N ALA A 65 -11.22 21.49 -3.87
CA ALA A 65 -11.92 20.40 -3.18
C ALA A 65 -11.41 20.21 -1.74
N GLY A 66 -10.10 20.24 -1.55
CA GLY A 66 -9.43 20.07 -0.26
C GLY A 66 -9.77 21.13 0.78
N ALA A 67 -10.19 22.32 0.33
CA ALA A 67 -10.61 23.40 1.23
C ALA A 67 -11.79 23.00 2.14
N ASN A 68 -12.60 22.03 1.74
CA ASN A 68 -13.74 21.50 2.51
C ASN A 68 -13.34 20.45 3.54
N PHE A 69 -12.08 20.05 3.62
CA PHE A 69 -11.60 18.97 4.47
C PHE A 69 -10.65 19.45 5.56
N GLU A 70 -10.62 18.70 6.64
CA GLU A 70 -9.59 18.72 7.66
C GLU A 70 -8.95 17.32 7.72
N VAL A 71 -7.63 17.23 7.63
CA VAL A 71 -6.89 15.97 7.72
C VAL A 71 -6.20 15.90 9.07
N ILE A 72 -6.62 14.98 9.92
CA ILE A 72 -6.06 14.76 11.26
C ILE A 72 -5.12 13.56 11.19
N VAL A 73 -3.82 13.83 11.32
CA VAL A 73 -2.76 12.83 11.14
C VAL A 73 -2.31 12.28 12.48
N LYS A 74 -2.15 10.95 12.56
CA LYS A 74 -1.58 10.26 13.72
C LYS A 74 -0.47 9.31 13.28
N ASP A 75 0.65 9.31 14.03
CA ASP A 75 1.79 8.42 13.82
C ASP A 75 1.55 7.07 14.50
N SER A 76 1.57 5.98 13.71
CA SER A 76 1.53 4.61 14.22
C SER A 76 2.88 4.14 14.80
N GLN A 77 3.96 4.89 14.58
CA GLN A 77 5.32 4.55 15.01
C GLN A 77 5.80 3.18 14.50
N SER A 78 5.31 2.75 13.34
CA SER A 78 5.54 1.41 12.78
C SER A 78 5.14 0.27 13.74
N ASN A 79 4.17 0.52 14.63
CA ASN A 79 3.73 -0.41 15.67
C ASN A 79 2.24 -0.72 15.52
N PRO A 80 1.83 -2.00 15.36
CA PRO A 80 0.44 -2.38 15.14
C PRO A 80 -0.48 -2.04 16.31
N ASN A 81 -0.01 -2.12 17.55
CA ASN A 81 -0.81 -1.75 18.72
C ASN A 81 -1.07 -0.24 18.74
N ARG A 82 -0.01 0.57 18.46
CA ARG A 82 -0.17 2.02 18.37
C ARG A 82 -1.08 2.42 17.20
N ALA A 83 -1.02 1.71 16.08
CA ALA A 83 -1.92 1.93 14.94
C ALA A 83 -3.40 1.79 15.34
N ALA A 84 -3.75 0.74 16.10
CA ALA A 84 -5.10 0.54 16.64
C ALA A 84 -5.50 1.63 17.66
N GLU A 85 -4.58 2.01 18.56
CA GLU A 85 -4.82 3.06 19.55
C GLU A 85 -5.13 4.41 18.89
N VAL A 86 -4.27 4.86 17.96
CA VAL A 86 -4.47 6.16 17.28
C VAL A 86 -5.68 6.15 16.37
N ALA A 87 -6.04 5.00 15.76
CA ALA A 87 -7.29 4.87 15.03
C ALA A 87 -8.49 5.11 15.95
N LYS A 88 -8.47 4.53 17.15
CA LYS A 88 -9.52 4.75 18.14
C LYS A 88 -9.57 6.19 18.66
N GLU A 89 -8.40 6.83 18.85
CA GLU A 89 -8.34 8.26 19.20
C GLU A 89 -9.03 9.13 18.13
N LEU A 90 -8.72 8.90 16.83
CA LEU A 90 -9.34 9.61 15.71
C LEU A 90 -10.86 9.42 15.66
N ILE A 91 -11.34 8.21 15.94
CA ILE A 91 -12.77 7.88 15.90
C ILE A 91 -13.52 8.53 17.09
N VAL A 92 -12.99 8.38 18.31
CA VAL A 92 -13.72 8.71 19.54
C VAL A 92 -13.52 10.15 19.97
N SER A 93 -12.29 10.66 19.84
CA SER A 93 -11.93 11.99 20.33
C SER A 93 -11.99 13.06 19.25
N ASP A 94 -11.52 12.73 18.05
CA ASP A 94 -11.48 13.68 16.93
C ASP A 94 -12.77 13.62 16.09
N GLU A 95 -13.60 12.57 16.24
CA GLU A 95 -14.90 12.37 15.59
C GLU A 95 -14.81 12.47 14.05
N ILE A 96 -13.88 11.72 13.46
CA ILE A 96 -13.68 11.67 12.00
C ILE A 96 -14.88 11.03 11.29
N GLU A 97 -15.15 11.45 10.04
CA GLU A 97 -16.17 10.86 9.17
C GLU A 97 -15.63 9.71 8.30
N LEU A 98 -14.35 9.77 7.88
CA LEU A 98 -13.70 8.76 7.06
C LEU A 98 -12.25 8.56 7.52
N MET A 99 -11.84 7.31 7.66
CA MET A 99 -10.45 6.95 7.95
C MET A 99 -9.70 6.65 6.65
N LEU A 100 -8.46 7.14 6.55
CA LEU A 100 -7.51 6.80 5.50
C LEU A 100 -6.26 6.18 6.13
N VAL A 101 -5.73 5.11 5.52
CA VAL A 101 -4.49 4.49 5.96
C VAL A 101 -3.70 3.94 4.79
N ALA A 102 -2.39 4.20 4.77
CA ALA A 102 -1.53 3.87 3.65
C ALA A 102 -0.19 3.30 4.15
N SER A 103 -0.12 1.97 4.34
CA SER A 103 1.08 1.29 4.82
C SER A 103 0.99 -0.23 4.62
N THR A 104 1.91 -0.96 5.23
CA THR A 104 1.96 -2.41 5.28
C THR A 104 0.82 -3.02 6.12
N PRO A 105 0.56 -4.34 6.05
CA PRO A 105 -0.49 -4.99 6.83
C PRO A 105 -0.40 -4.74 8.34
N GLU A 106 0.80 -4.58 8.88
CA GLU A 106 1.02 -4.30 10.31
C GLU A 106 0.39 -2.98 10.78
N ASN A 107 0.16 -2.05 9.86
CA ASN A 107 -0.50 -0.77 10.15
C ASN A 107 -1.93 -0.73 9.60
N THR A 108 -2.15 -1.19 8.36
CA THR A 108 -3.47 -1.13 7.72
C THR A 108 -4.49 -2.01 8.43
N ASN A 109 -4.12 -3.24 8.83
CA ASN A 109 -5.06 -4.19 9.43
C ASN A 109 -5.56 -3.73 10.80
N PRO A 110 -4.71 -3.31 11.78
CA PRO A 110 -5.21 -2.81 13.06
C PRO A 110 -6.14 -1.60 12.92
N VAL A 111 -5.84 -0.69 11.99
CA VAL A 111 -6.68 0.48 11.71
C VAL A 111 -8.02 0.05 11.12
N ALA A 112 -8.00 -0.78 10.07
CA ALA A 112 -9.22 -1.26 9.41
C ALA A 112 -10.11 -2.08 10.36
N THR A 113 -9.53 -2.99 11.16
CA THR A 113 -10.26 -3.77 12.16
C THR A 113 -10.89 -2.88 13.23
N THR A 114 -10.18 -1.83 13.68
CA THR A 114 -10.75 -0.86 14.64
C THR A 114 -11.92 -0.09 14.01
N CYS A 115 -11.77 0.36 12.77
CA CYS A 115 -12.83 1.07 12.04
C CYS A 115 -14.05 0.18 11.81
N GLU A 116 -13.87 -1.08 11.39
CA GLU A 116 -14.94 -2.06 11.22
C GLU A 116 -15.71 -2.28 12.52
N ALA A 117 -15.01 -2.44 13.66
CA ALA A 117 -15.61 -2.65 14.96
C ALA A 117 -16.38 -1.44 15.50
N GLU A 118 -15.91 -0.23 15.20
CA GLU A 118 -16.53 1.03 15.64
C GLU A 118 -17.57 1.57 14.63
N GLY A 119 -17.71 0.93 13.45
CA GLY A 119 -18.66 1.33 12.41
C GLY A 119 -18.28 2.64 11.71
N VAL A 120 -17.00 2.84 11.45
CA VAL A 120 -16.47 4.01 10.73
C VAL A 120 -15.86 3.58 9.41
N PRO A 121 -16.24 4.17 8.26
CA PRO A 121 -15.68 3.79 6.99
C PRO A 121 -14.16 4.03 6.93
N VAL A 122 -13.44 3.09 6.31
CA VAL A 122 -12.00 3.21 6.09
C VAL A 122 -11.63 2.81 4.66
N ILE A 123 -10.76 3.59 4.05
CA ILE A 123 -10.10 3.26 2.79
C ILE A 123 -8.62 3.08 3.07
N SER A 124 -8.09 1.93 2.69
CA SER A 124 -6.68 1.57 2.89
C SER A 124 -5.99 1.20 1.59
N THR A 125 -4.65 1.29 1.57
CA THR A 125 -3.82 0.93 0.42
C THR A 125 -2.38 0.59 0.84
N LYS A 126 -1.56 0.15 -0.10
CA LYS A 126 -0.13 -0.21 0.01
C LYS A 126 0.16 -1.53 0.75
N ALA A 127 -0.83 -2.33 1.03
CA ALA A 127 -0.66 -3.71 1.47
C ALA A 127 -1.16 -4.66 0.38
N PRO A 128 -0.50 -5.77 0.06
CA PRO A 128 -1.10 -6.78 -0.80
C PRO A 128 -2.45 -7.23 -0.25
N TRP A 129 -3.44 -7.41 -1.15
CA TRP A 129 -4.82 -7.59 -0.67
C TRP A 129 -5.02 -8.87 0.17
N GLN A 130 -4.26 -9.94 -0.09
CA GLN A 130 -4.41 -11.19 0.68
C GLN A 130 -4.02 -11.01 2.15
N PRO A 131 -2.80 -10.56 2.52
CA PRO A 131 -2.49 -10.33 3.92
C PRO A 131 -3.40 -9.27 4.56
N TRP A 132 -3.87 -8.28 3.79
CA TRP A 132 -4.84 -7.32 4.30
C TRP A 132 -6.20 -7.97 4.60
N PHE A 133 -6.79 -8.68 3.63
CA PHE A 133 -8.13 -9.27 3.79
C PHE A 133 -8.13 -10.45 4.76
N ILE A 134 -7.23 -11.42 4.51
CA ILE A 134 -7.18 -12.66 5.27
C ILE A 134 -6.70 -12.41 6.72
N GLY A 135 -5.74 -11.51 6.90
CA GLY A 135 -5.19 -11.17 8.22
C GLY A 135 -6.19 -10.55 9.19
N GLN A 136 -7.34 -10.10 8.71
CA GLN A 136 -8.43 -9.54 9.52
C GLN A 136 -9.58 -10.53 9.75
N GLN A 137 -9.55 -11.73 9.15
CA GLN A 137 -10.59 -12.74 9.35
C GLN A 137 -10.44 -13.42 10.70
N GLY A 138 -11.57 -13.77 11.33
CA GLY A 138 -11.59 -14.44 12.62
C GLY A 138 -10.94 -15.84 12.62
N ASN A 139 -10.94 -16.52 11.46
CA ASN A 139 -10.21 -17.76 11.22
C ASN A 139 -9.48 -17.67 9.87
N PRO A 140 -8.27 -17.11 9.84
CA PRO A 140 -7.49 -16.95 8.60
C PRO A 140 -7.16 -18.27 7.88
N GLY A 141 -7.15 -19.39 8.61
CA GLY A 141 -6.83 -20.70 8.05
C GLY A 141 -8.02 -21.43 7.39
N ASP A 142 -9.23 -20.91 7.50
CA ASP A 142 -10.44 -21.54 6.91
C ASP A 142 -11.16 -20.58 5.95
N PRO A 143 -10.94 -20.69 4.64
CA PRO A 143 -11.58 -19.83 3.63
C PRO A 143 -13.12 -19.85 3.67
N ASN A 144 -13.74 -20.94 4.20
CA ASN A 144 -15.19 -21.02 4.28
C ASN A 144 -15.77 -20.16 5.41
N SER A 145 -14.94 -19.70 6.33
CA SER A 145 -15.33 -18.82 7.42
C SER A 145 -15.17 -17.32 7.10
N TRP A 146 -14.52 -16.98 5.98
CA TRP A 146 -14.23 -15.58 5.63
C TRP A 146 -15.49 -14.82 5.26
N GLN A 147 -15.58 -13.59 5.77
CA GLN A 147 -16.71 -12.71 5.55
C GLN A 147 -16.26 -11.37 4.96
N PRO A 148 -17.06 -10.75 4.10
CA PRO A 148 -16.81 -9.37 3.68
C PRO A 148 -16.98 -8.42 4.88
N PHE A 149 -16.33 -7.27 4.79
CA PHE A 149 -16.43 -6.17 5.75
C PHE A 149 -17.58 -5.24 5.40
N ASN A 150 -18.12 -4.53 6.40
CA ASN A 150 -19.16 -3.52 6.20
C ASN A 150 -18.57 -2.12 5.95
N PHE A 151 -17.45 -1.79 6.60
CA PHE A 151 -16.87 -0.46 6.59
C PHE A 151 -15.42 -0.41 6.09
N ALA A 152 -14.74 -1.55 5.99
CA ALA A 152 -13.34 -1.60 5.57
C ALA A 152 -13.22 -1.89 4.06
N PHE A 153 -12.55 -0.98 3.34
CA PHE A 153 -12.29 -1.07 1.91
C PHE A 153 -10.81 -0.89 1.62
N HIS A 154 -10.33 -1.60 0.59
CA HIS A 154 -8.92 -1.61 0.22
C HIS A 154 -8.72 -1.60 -1.27
N TYR A 155 -7.66 -0.96 -1.74
CA TYR A 155 -7.21 -1.10 -3.11
C TYR A 155 -5.70 -1.24 -3.19
N PHE A 156 -5.26 -2.36 -3.75
CA PHE A 156 -3.87 -2.65 -4.07
C PHE A 156 -3.80 -3.94 -4.89
N TRP A 157 -2.60 -4.27 -5.38
CA TRP A 157 -2.33 -5.54 -6.06
C TRP A 157 -2.29 -6.72 -5.09
N GLY A 158 -2.24 -7.95 -5.62
CA GLY A 158 -2.16 -9.17 -4.84
C GLY A 158 -0.94 -10.04 -5.12
N LEU A 159 -0.80 -11.13 -4.36
CA LEU A 159 0.31 -12.08 -4.52
C LEU A 159 0.38 -12.66 -5.94
N GLU A 160 -0.75 -12.93 -6.58
CA GLU A 160 -0.81 -13.42 -7.95
C GLU A 160 -0.19 -12.42 -8.94
N ASP A 161 -0.36 -11.12 -8.69
CA ASP A 161 0.19 -10.07 -9.56
C ASP A 161 1.70 -9.98 -9.41
N VAL A 162 2.22 -9.99 -8.18
CA VAL A 162 3.67 -9.92 -7.94
C VAL A 162 4.38 -11.20 -8.38
N ILE A 163 3.76 -12.37 -8.23
CA ILE A 163 4.28 -13.63 -8.77
C ILE A 163 4.45 -13.51 -10.29
N ALA A 164 3.41 -13.06 -11.00
CA ALA A 164 3.45 -12.89 -12.45
C ALA A 164 4.55 -11.91 -12.89
N VAL A 165 4.61 -10.75 -12.23
CA VAL A 165 5.62 -9.70 -12.53
C VAL A 165 7.04 -10.20 -12.27
N PHE A 166 7.29 -10.87 -11.14
CA PHE A 166 8.62 -11.38 -10.81
C PHE A 166 9.06 -12.47 -11.79
N LEU A 167 8.17 -13.40 -12.13
CA LEU A 167 8.46 -14.43 -13.12
C LEU A 167 8.76 -13.83 -14.51
N ASN A 168 8.00 -12.84 -14.94
CA ASN A 168 8.23 -12.14 -16.20
C ASN A 168 9.60 -11.45 -16.23
N MET A 169 9.99 -10.80 -15.14
CA MET A 169 11.32 -10.20 -15.01
C MET A 169 12.42 -11.27 -15.05
N TRP A 170 12.30 -12.35 -14.27
CA TRP A 170 13.32 -13.41 -14.20
C TRP A 170 13.49 -14.17 -15.51
N ASN A 171 12.42 -14.34 -16.29
CA ASN A 171 12.48 -14.97 -17.61
C ASN A 171 13.29 -14.18 -18.65
N GLN A 172 13.66 -12.92 -18.36
CA GLN A 172 14.53 -12.13 -19.24
C GLN A 172 16.02 -12.46 -19.06
N ILE A 173 16.39 -13.21 -18.01
CA ILE A 173 17.78 -13.55 -17.68
C ILE A 173 17.90 -15.08 -17.56
N GLU A 174 18.94 -15.65 -18.20
CA GLU A 174 19.21 -17.07 -18.07
C GLU A 174 19.72 -17.42 -16.67
N THR A 175 19.00 -18.29 -15.96
CA THR A 175 19.31 -18.76 -14.61
C THR A 175 19.08 -20.25 -14.48
N ASN A 176 19.60 -20.83 -13.37
CA ASN A 176 19.29 -22.22 -13.00
C ASN A 176 17.90 -22.39 -12.34
N LYS A 177 17.12 -21.30 -12.21
CA LYS A 177 15.79 -21.28 -11.60
C LYS A 177 15.75 -21.67 -10.11
N MET A 178 16.89 -21.65 -9.42
CA MET A 178 16.95 -21.84 -7.97
C MET A 178 16.79 -20.48 -7.27
N VAL A 179 15.81 -20.38 -6.39
CA VAL A 179 15.39 -19.13 -5.74
C VAL A 179 15.60 -19.25 -4.23
N GLY A 180 16.27 -18.29 -3.63
CA GLY A 180 16.32 -18.11 -2.17
C GLY A 180 15.22 -17.13 -1.70
N GLY A 181 14.46 -17.53 -0.70
CA GLY A 181 13.35 -16.74 -0.15
C GLY A 181 13.68 -16.08 1.18
N LEU A 182 13.45 -14.76 1.29
CA LEU A 182 13.59 -13.96 2.52
C LEU A 182 12.21 -13.54 3.01
N PHE A 183 11.69 -14.23 4.03
CA PHE A 183 10.35 -13.99 4.56
C PHE A 183 10.41 -13.72 6.07
N PRO A 184 10.12 -12.47 6.52
CA PRO A 184 10.07 -12.14 7.93
C PRO A 184 8.88 -12.78 8.64
N ASN A 185 8.92 -12.80 9.98
CA ASN A 185 7.79 -13.19 10.82
C ASN A 185 6.87 -11.98 11.04
N ASP A 186 6.23 -11.53 9.97
CA ASP A 186 5.21 -10.49 9.96
C ASP A 186 4.07 -10.86 8.99
N GLY A 187 3.07 -10.00 8.84
CA GLY A 187 1.89 -10.27 8.02
C GLY A 187 2.23 -10.56 6.56
N ASP A 188 3.14 -9.79 5.97
CA ASP A 188 3.60 -10.00 4.60
C ASP A 188 4.44 -11.27 4.47
N GLY A 189 5.45 -11.44 5.31
CA GLY A 189 6.35 -12.59 5.24
C GLY A 189 5.65 -13.92 5.49
N ASN A 190 4.68 -13.95 6.39
CA ASN A 190 3.87 -15.13 6.64
C ASN A 190 2.96 -15.46 5.46
N ALA A 191 2.36 -14.46 4.80
CA ALA A 191 1.54 -14.67 3.62
C ALA A 191 2.37 -15.11 2.40
N TRP A 192 3.53 -14.47 2.16
CA TRP A 192 4.40 -14.81 1.03
C TRP A 192 5.04 -16.19 1.16
N GLY A 193 5.48 -16.55 2.36
CA GLY A 193 6.12 -17.83 2.62
C GLY A 193 5.14 -18.95 3.01
N ASP A 194 3.82 -18.76 2.90
CA ASP A 194 2.87 -19.85 3.12
C ASP A 194 3.08 -20.94 2.07
N PRO A 195 3.27 -22.22 2.49
CA PRO A 195 3.59 -23.30 1.56
C PRO A 195 2.43 -23.68 0.61
N ASN A 196 1.20 -23.27 0.92
CA ASN A 196 -0.01 -23.65 0.16
C ASN A 196 -0.50 -22.53 -0.75
N VAL A 197 -0.46 -21.27 -0.28
CA VAL A 197 -1.07 -20.12 -0.94
C VAL A 197 -0.11 -18.94 -1.14
N GLY A 198 1.13 -19.04 -0.65
CA GLY A 198 2.16 -18.04 -0.84
C GLY A 198 2.80 -18.08 -2.24
N VAL A 199 3.99 -17.50 -2.37
CA VAL A 199 4.68 -17.39 -3.68
C VAL A 199 5.25 -18.73 -4.17
N GLY A 200 5.58 -19.65 -3.26
CA GLY A 200 6.22 -20.93 -3.59
C GLY A 200 5.47 -21.77 -4.61
N PRO A 201 4.17 -22.05 -4.45
CA PRO A 201 3.37 -22.77 -5.44
C PRO A 201 3.36 -22.13 -6.82
N GLY A 202 3.26 -20.80 -6.91
CA GLY A 202 3.30 -20.07 -8.19
C GLY A 202 4.66 -20.18 -8.89
N PHE A 203 5.75 -20.08 -8.15
CA PHE A 203 7.10 -20.27 -8.68
C PHE A 203 7.33 -21.71 -9.16
N ALA A 204 6.87 -22.69 -8.37
CA ALA A 204 6.98 -24.11 -8.74
C ALA A 204 6.21 -24.43 -10.02
N ALA A 205 5.01 -23.87 -10.19
CA ALA A 205 4.22 -24.03 -11.42
C ALA A 205 4.94 -23.48 -12.67
N ALA A 206 5.81 -22.47 -12.50
CA ALA A 206 6.65 -21.91 -13.56
C ALA A 206 8.03 -22.62 -13.71
N GLY A 207 8.27 -23.69 -12.96
CA GLY A 207 9.49 -24.48 -12.99
C GLY A 207 10.66 -23.89 -12.19
N TYR A 208 10.39 -22.98 -11.25
CA TYR A 208 11.37 -22.47 -10.29
C TYR A 208 11.33 -23.26 -8.99
N SER A 209 12.46 -23.39 -8.31
CA SER A 209 12.58 -24.10 -7.03
C SER A 209 12.92 -23.11 -5.92
N LEU A 210 12.01 -22.96 -4.95
CA LEU A 210 12.18 -22.05 -3.82
C LEU A 210 12.86 -22.76 -2.63
N THR A 211 13.94 -22.19 -2.13
CA THR A 211 14.55 -22.51 -0.84
C THR A 211 14.08 -21.49 0.18
N ASP A 212 13.23 -21.92 1.11
CA ASP A 212 12.73 -21.12 2.23
C ASP A 212 13.35 -21.62 3.54
N PRO A 213 14.30 -20.88 4.14
CA PRO A 213 14.92 -21.27 5.42
C PRO A 213 14.03 -21.06 6.64
N GLY A 214 12.80 -20.62 6.46
CA GLY A 214 11.85 -20.27 7.51
C GLY A 214 11.84 -18.77 7.83
N ARG A 215 10.98 -18.40 8.80
CA ARG A 215 10.75 -17.01 9.19
C ARG A 215 11.87 -16.49 10.08
N TYR A 216 12.33 -15.27 9.80
CA TYR A 216 13.23 -14.53 10.67
C TYR A 216 12.49 -13.37 11.35
N GLN A 217 13.01 -12.85 12.45
CA GLN A 217 12.42 -11.67 13.11
C GLN A 217 12.90 -10.39 12.44
N ASN A 218 11.98 -9.46 12.20
CA ASN A 218 12.34 -8.13 11.71
C ASN A 218 13.37 -7.47 12.63
N LEU A 219 14.26 -6.69 12.03
CA LEU A 219 15.40 -6.02 12.66
C LEU A 219 16.47 -7.01 13.20
N THR A 220 16.59 -8.19 12.57
CA THR A 220 17.73 -9.07 12.85
C THR A 220 19.02 -8.48 12.31
N ASP A 221 20.10 -8.71 13.03
CA ASP A 221 21.46 -8.31 12.66
C ASP A 221 22.27 -9.45 12.00
N ASP A 222 21.70 -10.65 11.84
CA ASP A 222 22.36 -11.83 11.28
C ASP A 222 21.48 -12.60 10.28
N PHE A 223 21.93 -12.63 9.02
CA PHE A 223 21.33 -13.40 7.92
C PHE A 223 22.20 -14.60 7.48
N SER A 224 23.17 -15.01 8.27
CA SER A 224 24.10 -16.09 7.90
C SER A 224 23.38 -17.41 7.63
N ALA A 225 22.30 -17.71 8.35
CA ALA A 225 21.51 -18.91 8.14
C ALA A 225 20.86 -18.94 6.73
N GLN A 226 20.24 -17.82 6.33
CA GLN A 226 19.61 -17.65 5.02
C GLN A 226 20.65 -17.71 3.90
N ILE A 227 21.76 -16.97 4.03
CA ILE A 227 22.85 -16.94 3.06
C ILE A 227 23.45 -18.33 2.86
N ASN A 228 23.72 -19.08 3.94
CA ASN A 228 24.26 -20.43 3.86
C ASN A 228 23.28 -21.39 3.17
N ALA A 229 21.98 -21.31 3.46
CA ALA A 229 20.96 -22.11 2.79
C ALA A 229 20.88 -21.81 1.29
N PHE A 230 20.96 -20.53 0.89
CA PHE A 230 20.95 -20.12 -0.52
C PHE A 230 22.20 -20.58 -1.27
N LYS A 231 23.39 -20.50 -0.64
CA LYS A 231 24.62 -21.03 -1.18
C LYS A 231 24.56 -22.55 -1.37
N ALA A 232 24.06 -23.28 -0.38
CA ALA A 232 23.89 -24.73 -0.43
C ALA A 232 22.92 -25.17 -1.54
N ALA A 233 21.87 -24.39 -1.78
CA ALA A 233 20.90 -24.59 -2.85
C ALA A 233 21.41 -24.11 -4.23
N ASN A 234 22.59 -23.49 -4.30
CA ASN A 234 23.10 -22.85 -5.51
C ASN A 234 22.11 -21.82 -6.10
N ALA A 235 21.47 -21.02 -5.24
CA ALA A 235 20.45 -20.06 -5.66
C ALA A 235 21.07 -18.94 -6.52
N GLU A 236 20.60 -18.79 -7.75
CA GLU A 236 20.98 -17.69 -8.64
C GLU A 236 19.98 -16.51 -8.58
N ILE A 237 18.86 -16.71 -7.89
CA ILE A 237 17.84 -15.71 -7.69
C ILE A 237 17.60 -15.58 -6.17
N VAL A 238 17.43 -14.34 -5.69
CA VAL A 238 16.93 -14.06 -4.34
C VAL A 238 15.66 -13.25 -4.46
N THR A 239 14.64 -13.61 -3.68
CA THR A 239 13.39 -12.88 -3.56
C THR A 239 12.95 -12.76 -2.13
N GLY A 240 11.95 -11.92 -1.86
CA GLY A 240 11.36 -11.78 -0.53
C GLY A 240 10.53 -10.52 -0.38
N VAL A 241 9.98 -10.36 0.83
CA VAL A 241 9.23 -9.18 1.24
C VAL A 241 9.85 -8.63 2.53
N VAL A 242 10.87 -7.81 2.39
CA VAL A 242 11.84 -7.46 3.45
C VAL A 242 11.74 -5.98 3.77
N ILE A 243 11.78 -5.61 5.05
CA ILE A 243 11.86 -4.17 5.42
C ILE A 243 13.23 -3.58 5.02
N PRO A 244 13.33 -2.26 4.72
CA PRO A 244 14.56 -1.64 4.23
C PRO A 244 15.81 -1.91 5.08
N PRO A 245 15.81 -1.78 6.43
CA PRO A 245 17.01 -2.03 7.22
C PRO A 245 17.49 -3.49 7.15
N ASP A 246 16.58 -4.45 7.15
CA ASP A 246 16.90 -5.89 7.07
C ASP A 246 17.52 -6.24 5.73
N PHE A 247 16.98 -5.68 4.64
CA PHE A 247 17.55 -5.90 3.32
C PHE A 247 18.97 -5.33 3.20
N THR A 248 19.22 -4.15 3.76
CA THR A 248 20.57 -3.57 3.80
C THR A 248 21.53 -4.49 4.55
N THR A 249 21.14 -5.02 5.70
CA THR A 249 21.92 -5.97 6.48
C THR A 249 22.19 -7.25 5.71
N PHE A 250 21.13 -7.86 5.13
CA PHE A 250 21.26 -9.05 4.30
C PHE A 250 22.22 -8.83 3.12
N ARG A 251 22.05 -7.76 2.36
CA ARG A 251 22.84 -7.47 1.15
C ARG A 251 24.32 -7.32 1.48
N ASN A 252 24.65 -6.57 2.55
CA ASN A 252 26.02 -6.39 3.00
C ASN A 252 26.64 -7.71 3.45
N GLN A 253 25.93 -8.53 4.21
CA GLN A 253 26.43 -9.85 4.64
C GLN A 253 26.56 -10.82 3.47
N ALA A 254 25.64 -10.79 2.50
CA ALA A 254 25.74 -11.62 1.29
C ALA A 254 27.04 -11.32 0.52
N ILE A 255 27.35 -10.04 0.32
CA ILE A 255 28.60 -9.61 -0.34
C ILE A 255 29.83 -10.08 0.47
N GLN A 256 29.83 -9.83 1.79
CA GLN A 256 30.94 -10.22 2.68
C GLN A 256 31.20 -11.73 2.68
N GLN A 257 30.14 -12.53 2.57
CA GLN A 257 30.21 -13.98 2.53
C GLN A 257 30.42 -14.54 1.11
N GLY A 258 30.60 -13.69 0.10
CA GLY A 258 30.83 -14.09 -1.29
C GLY A 258 29.61 -14.76 -1.94
N PHE A 259 28.39 -14.39 -1.53
CA PHE A 259 27.16 -14.84 -2.17
C PHE A 259 26.68 -13.78 -3.18
N ASN A 260 26.80 -14.11 -4.47
CA ASN A 260 26.51 -13.22 -5.59
C ASN A 260 25.50 -13.89 -6.53
N PRO A 261 24.19 -13.79 -6.26
CA PRO A 261 23.16 -14.27 -7.17
C PRO A 261 23.09 -13.38 -8.43
N LYS A 262 22.61 -13.92 -9.54
CA LYS A 262 22.38 -13.17 -10.80
C LYS A 262 21.26 -12.15 -10.69
N ILE A 263 20.25 -12.46 -9.87
CA ILE A 263 19.05 -11.63 -9.70
C ILE A 263 18.74 -11.48 -8.21
N ILE A 264 18.44 -10.25 -7.80
CA ILE A 264 17.78 -9.97 -6.53
C ILE A 264 16.55 -9.14 -6.84
N THR A 265 15.37 -9.72 -6.59
CA THR A 265 14.07 -9.05 -6.75
C THR A 265 13.33 -9.13 -5.43
N VAL A 266 13.24 -8.00 -4.72
CA VAL A 266 12.61 -7.96 -3.40
C VAL A 266 11.53 -6.89 -3.35
N ALA A 267 10.42 -7.26 -2.75
CA ALA A 267 9.34 -6.33 -2.43
C ALA A 267 9.62 -5.56 -1.14
N LYS A 268 8.97 -4.42 -0.99
CA LYS A 268 8.95 -3.59 0.21
C LYS A 268 10.28 -2.86 0.51
N ALA A 269 11.43 -3.50 0.32
CA ALA A 269 12.73 -3.02 0.78
C ALA A 269 13.28 -1.84 -0.01
N ILE A 270 13.17 -1.88 -1.32
CA ILE A 270 13.83 -0.97 -2.26
C ILE A 270 12.84 -0.14 -3.08
N LEU A 271 11.71 0.19 -2.48
CA LEU A 271 10.70 1.09 -3.06
C LEU A 271 11.13 2.56 -3.01
N PHE A 272 12.12 2.86 -2.19
CA PHE A 272 12.56 4.20 -1.83
C PHE A 272 13.97 4.46 -2.35
N PRO A 273 14.22 5.56 -3.08
CA PRO A 273 15.56 5.89 -3.59
C PRO A 273 16.65 5.83 -2.51
N GLN A 274 16.38 6.36 -1.30
CA GLN A 274 17.36 6.38 -0.20
C GLN A 274 17.80 4.97 0.23
N SER A 275 16.89 3.98 0.17
CA SER A 275 17.23 2.59 0.52
C SER A 275 18.22 1.97 -0.47
N VAL A 276 18.14 2.37 -1.74
CA VAL A 276 19.06 1.88 -2.78
C VAL A 276 20.36 2.69 -2.78
N GLU A 277 20.29 4.00 -2.60
CA GLU A 277 21.45 4.89 -2.46
C GLU A 277 22.35 4.49 -1.30
N ALA A 278 21.77 4.06 -0.19
CA ALA A 278 22.52 3.56 0.98
C ALA A 278 23.38 2.31 0.67
N LEU A 279 23.06 1.56 -0.38
CA LEU A 279 23.82 0.39 -0.83
C LEU A 279 24.96 0.75 -1.80
N GLY A 280 25.04 2.01 -2.26
CA GLY A 280 26.05 2.45 -3.23
C GLY A 280 26.02 1.60 -4.50
N GLU A 281 27.16 1.12 -4.96
CA GLU A 281 27.25 0.28 -6.18
C GLU A 281 26.44 -1.03 -6.08
N ALA A 282 26.29 -1.58 -4.89
CA ALA A 282 25.52 -2.81 -4.66
C ALA A 282 24.00 -2.64 -4.86
N GLY A 283 23.52 -1.40 -5.02
CA GLY A 283 22.15 -1.08 -5.40
C GLY A 283 21.86 -1.18 -6.89
N HIS A 284 22.90 -1.21 -7.74
CA HIS A 284 22.72 -1.29 -9.18
C HIS A 284 22.14 -2.64 -9.61
N ASN A 285 21.16 -2.61 -10.50
CA ASN A 285 20.43 -3.76 -11.01
C ASN A 285 19.60 -4.54 -9.95
N LEU A 286 19.38 -4.02 -8.76
CA LEU A 286 18.35 -4.54 -7.87
C LEU A 286 16.97 -4.29 -8.49
N SER A 287 16.06 -5.26 -8.36
CA SER A 287 14.72 -5.17 -8.95
C SER A 287 13.62 -5.33 -7.90
N SER A 288 12.46 -4.77 -8.19
CA SER A 288 11.29 -4.76 -7.33
C SER A 288 10.00 -4.66 -8.13
N GLU A 289 8.88 -4.82 -7.46
CA GLU A 289 7.59 -4.41 -7.97
C GLU A 289 7.52 -2.89 -8.15
N VAL A 290 6.78 -2.45 -9.18
CA VAL A 290 6.48 -1.03 -9.42
C VAL A 290 4.98 -0.86 -9.53
N TRP A 291 4.42 -0.23 -8.54
CA TRP A 291 2.99 0.06 -8.43
C TRP A 291 2.65 1.50 -8.80
N TRP A 292 3.64 2.37 -8.85
CA TRP A 292 3.56 3.71 -9.39
C TRP A 292 4.96 4.24 -9.76
N SER A 293 5.02 5.02 -10.83
CA SER A 293 6.21 5.77 -11.25
C SER A 293 5.80 7.01 -12.03
N ASN A 294 6.74 7.90 -12.25
CA ASN A 294 6.56 9.10 -13.06
C ASN A 294 6.27 8.80 -14.56
N THR A 295 6.43 7.56 -15.00
CA THR A 295 6.12 7.14 -16.38
C THR A 295 4.74 6.51 -16.52
N HIS A 296 3.99 6.36 -15.44
CA HIS A 296 2.62 5.84 -15.50
C HIS A 296 1.72 6.79 -16.28
N PRO A 297 0.81 6.28 -17.15
CA PRO A 297 0.03 7.12 -18.08
C PRO A 297 -1.21 7.74 -17.42
N PHE A 298 -1.26 7.80 -16.10
CA PHE A 298 -2.41 8.25 -15.32
C PHE A 298 -2.34 9.74 -15.00
N LYS A 299 -3.50 10.29 -14.64
CA LYS A 299 -3.66 11.70 -14.28
C LYS A 299 -4.51 11.85 -13.03
N SER A 300 -4.20 12.87 -12.25
CA SER A 300 -4.99 13.25 -11.10
C SER A 300 -6.39 13.73 -11.51
N SER A 301 -7.41 13.18 -10.88
CA SER A 301 -8.80 13.67 -11.00
C SER A 301 -9.04 14.98 -10.21
N LEU A 302 -8.15 15.31 -9.25
CA LEU A 302 -8.23 16.56 -8.47
C LEU A 302 -7.57 17.74 -9.17
N THR A 303 -6.44 17.51 -9.84
CA THR A 303 -5.58 18.60 -10.36
C THR A 303 -5.35 18.53 -11.86
N GLY A 304 -5.62 17.39 -12.50
CA GLY A 304 -5.28 17.14 -13.90
C GLY A 304 -3.79 16.87 -14.16
N MET A 305 -2.93 16.92 -13.14
CA MET A 305 -1.49 16.62 -13.25
C MET A 305 -1.27 15.19 -13.72
N SER A 306 -0.29 15.00 -14.61
CA SER A 306 0.21 13.67 -14.95
C SER A 306 1.08 13.10 -13.81
N ALA A 307 1.40 11.79 -13.87
CA ALA A 307 2.34 11.19 -12.94
C ALA A 307 3.73 11.84 -12.99
N ALA A 308 4.16 12.24 -14.19
CA ALA A 308 5.43 12.98 -14.37
C ALA A 308 5.40 14.35 -13.69
N ASP A 309 4.28 15.10 -13.84
CA ASP A 309 4.12 16.41 -13.21
C ASP A 309 4.11 16.29 -11.67
N LEU A 310 3.39 15.28 -11.13
CA LEU A 310 3.34 15.04 -9.69
C LEU A 310 4.71 14.69 -9.11
N ALA A 311 5.48 13.84 -9.80
CA ALA A 311 6.83 13.47 -9.39
C ALA A 311 7.79 14.69 -9.43
N ALA A 312 7.68 15.52 -10.47
CA ALA A 312 8.48 16.71 -10.62
C ALA A 312 8.14 17.76 -9.55
N ASP A 313 6.86 17.96 -9.26
CA ASP A 313 6.39 18.89 -8.24
C ASP A 313 6.84 18.47 -6.84
N PHE A 314 6.73 17.17 -6.51
CA PHE A 314 7.28 16.63 -5.27
C PHE A 314 8.77 16.95 -5.11
N THR A 315 9.55 16.67 -6.15
CA THR A 315 11.01 16.91 -6.13
C THR A 315 11.31 18.40 -5.99
N ALA A 316 10.58 19.27 -6.69
CA ALA A 316 10.76 20.71 -6.62
C ALA A 316 10.43 21.28 -5.22
N GLN A 317 9.38 20.78 -4.58
CA GLN A 317 8.94 21.28 -3.27
C GLN A 317 9.74 20.71 -2.09
N THR A 318 10.26 19.49 -2.22
CA THR A 318 10.90 18.78 -1.11
C THR A 318 12.42 18.68 -1.22
N GLY A 319 12.98 18.87 -2.41
CA GLY A 319 14.40 18.64 -2.71
C GLY A 319 14.78 17.15 -2.72
N ARG A 320 13.81 16.23 -2.64
CA ARG A 320 14.02 14.78 -2.59
C ARG A 320 13.60 14.12 -3.91
N PRO A 321 14.24 13.01 -4.33
CA PRO A 321 13.74 12.23 -5.45
C PRO A 321 12.34 11.69 -5.13
N TRP A 322 11.51 11.54 -6.18
CA TRP A 322 10.17 10.96 -6.05
C TRP A 322 10.23 9.49 -5.62
N THR A 323 9.15 9.01 -5.03
CA THR A 323 9.00 7.65 -4.51
C THR A 323 7.62 7.10 -4.85
N GLN A 324 7.48 5.77 -4.96
CA GLN A 324 6.24 5.12 -5.38
C GLN A 324 5.02 5.46 -4.49
N PRO A 325 5.13 5.63 -3.17
CA PRO A 325 4.03 6.04 -2.30
C PRO A 325 3.27 7.29 -2.73
N ILE A 326 3.91 8.22 -3.42
CA ILE A 326 3.32 9.53 -3.80
C ILE A 326 1.99 9.33 -4.54
N GLY A 327 1.96 8.49 -5.58
CA GLY A 327 0.77 8.27 -6.39
C GLY A 327 -0.39 7.66 -5.59
N PHE A 328 -0.09 6.72 -4.72
CA PHE A 328 -1.10 6.03 -3.91
C PHE A 328 -1.66 6.91 -2.80
N ILE A 329 -0.84 7.74 -2.15
CA ILE A 329 -1.34 8.70 -1.16
C ILE A 329 -2.18 9.77 -1.85
N HIS A 330 -1.74 10.27 -3.01
CA HIS A 330 -2.53 11.20 -3.82
C HIS A 330 -3.90 10.59 -4.16
N SER A 331 -3.92 9.34 -4.62
CA SER A 331 -5.16 8.65 -4.99
C SER A 331 -6.12 8.43 -3.82
N LEU A 332 -5.63 8.26 -2.58
CA LEU A 332 -6.50 8.20 -1.40
C LEU A 332 -7.34 9.46 -1.25
N PHE A 333 -6.75 10.64 -1.46
CA PHE A 333 -7.47 11.90 -1.40
C PHE A 333 -8.40 12.10 -2.59
N GLU A 334 -8.06 11.58 -3.78
CA GLU A 334 -8.96 11.56 -4.94
C GLU A 334 -10.22 10.76 -4.63
N VAL A 335 -10.05 9.53 -4.12
CA VAL A 335 -11.18 8.64 -3.75
C VAL A 335 -11.98 9.23 -2.61
N ALA A 336 -11.33 9.72 -1.54
CA ALA A 336 -12.02 10.36 -0.42
C ALA A 336 -12.87 11.55 -0.86
N THR A 337 -12.34 12.42 -1.72
CA THR A 337 -13.07 13.56 -2.27
C THR A 337 -14.27 13.12 -3.09
N ASN A 338 -14.09 12.14 -3.97
CA ASN A 338 -15.17 11.60 -4.79
C ASN A 338 -16.28 10.95 -3.94
N VAL A 339 -15.92 10.17 -2.94
CA VAL A 339 -16.84 9.50 -2.02
C VAL A 339 -17.64 10.52 -1.22
N MET A 340 -16.95 11.43 -0.53
CA MET A 340 -17.60 12.41 0.35
C MET A 340 -18.43 13.46 -0.42
N GLY A 341 -18.10 13.70 -1.69
CA GLY A 341 -18.88 14.57 -2.59
C GLY A 341 -20.18 13.93 -3.14
N ARG A 342 -20.38 12.63 -2.96
CA ARG A 342 -21.56 11.88 -3.44
C ARG A 342 -22.57 11.52 -2.35
N VAL A 343 -22.26 11.80 -1.09
CA VAL A 343 -23.16 11.52 0.05
C VAL A 343 -23.87 12.78 0.49
N ASP A 344 -25.16 12.65 0.82
CA ASP A 344 -25.97 13.78 1.31
C ASP A 344 -25.66 14.10 2.78
N ASP A 345 -25.32 13.09 3.59
CA ASP A 345 -24.92 13.22 4.99
C ASP A 345 -23.58 12.49 5.21
N VAL A 346 -22.50 13.27 5.33
CA VAL A 346 -21.14 12.75 5.56
C VAL A 346 -20.98 12.04 6.91
N THR A 347 -21.94 12.22 7.82
CA THR A 347 -21.96 11.56 9.14
C THR A 347 -22.70 10.21 9.11
N ASP A 348 -23.38 9.87 8.02
CA ASP A 348 -24.01 8.56 7.81
C ASP A 348 -22.95 7.55 7.33
N ALA A 349 -22.37 6.79 8.26
CA ALA A 349 -21.32 5.82 7.98
C ALA A 349 -21.75 4.74 6.98
N GLU A 350 -23.01 4.28 7.00
CA GLU A 350 -23.53 3.29 6.06
C GLU A 350 -23.63 3.90 4.64
N GLY A 351 -24.09 5.17 4.56
CA GLY A 351 -24.12 5.90 3.30
C GLY A 351 -22.73 6.15 2.71
N VAL A 352 -21.75 6.50 3.54
CA VAL A 352 -20.35 6.65 3.12
C VAL A 352 -19.78 5.31 2.64
N ALA A 353 -20.00 4.21 3.37
CA ALA A 353 -19.55 2.87 2.96
C ALA A 353 -20.18 2.44 1.62
N ALA A 354 -21.47 2.69 1.43
CA ALA A 354 -22.15 2.43 0.17
C ALA A 354 -21.58 3.28 -0.99
N ALA A 355 -21.22 4.54 -0.71
CA ALA A 355 -20.57 5.39 -1.70
C ALA A 355 -19.16 4.90 -2.06
N ILE A 356 -18.39 4.34 -1.11
CA ILE A 356 -17.10 3.69 -1.40
C ILE A 356 -17.33 2.49 -2.31
N ALA A 357 -18.22 1.58 -1.95
CA ALA A 357 -18.54 0.38 -2.73
C ALA A 357 -19.01 0.70 -4.16
N ALA A 358 -19.70 1.82 -4.36
CA ALA A 358 -20.17 2.29 -5.66
C ALA A 358 -19.14 3.12 -6.44
N THR A 359 -17.92 3.27 -5.93
CA THR A 359 -16.87 4.05 -6.61
C THR A 359 -16.41 3.37 -7.89
N ASN A 360 -16.31 4.15 -8.95
CA ASN A 360 -15.76 3.77 -10.25
C ASN A 360 -15.19 5.03 -10.90
N MET A 361 -13.89 5.26 -10.76
CA MET A 361 -13.24 6.48 -11.20
C MET A 361 -11.79 6.24 -11.64
N ASP A 362 -11.29 7.11 -12.49
CA ASP A 362 -9.87 7.16 -12.82
C ASP A 362 -9.13 8.04 -11.81
N THR A 363 -7.94 7.59 -11.41
CA THR A 363 -7.09 8.23 -10.41
C THR A 363 -5.63 8.28 -10.87
N MET A 364 -4.77 8.87 -10.06
CA MET A 364 -3.32 8.89 -10.25
C MET A 364 -2.67 7.49 -10.29
N VAL A 365 -3.36 6.44 -9.84
CA VAL A 365 -2.89 5.05 -9.89
C VAL A 365 -3.68 4.18 -10.87
N GLY A 366 -4.45 4.82 -11.75
CA GLY A 366 -5.35 4.17 -12.69
C GLY A 366 -6.77 4.07 -12.15
N LYS A 367 -7.52 3.14 -12.69
CA LYS A 367 -8.93 2.96 -12.34
C LYS A 367 -9.09 2.34 -10.96
N ILE A 368 -9.91 2.96 -10.11
CA ILE A 368 -10.37 2.41 -8.84
C ILE A 368 -11.86 2.12 -8.94
N ALA A 369 -12.21 0.83 -8.81
CA ALA A 369 -13.61 0.37 -8.84
C ALA A 369 -13.74 -0.90 -7.98
N TRP A 370 -14.65 -0.89 -7.02
CA TRP A 370 -14.98 -2.09 -6.23
C TRP A 370 -16.03 -2.95 -6.98
N ASP A 371 -15.65 -3.40 -8.19
CA ASP A 371 -16.49 -4.21 -9.08
C ASP A 371 -16.17 -5.72 -9.02
N GLY A 372 -15.23 -6.11 -8.16
CA GLY A 372 -14.79 -7.49 -7.96
C GLY A 372 -13.93 -8.04 -9.09
N ALA A 373 -13.51 -7.23 -10.05
CA ALA A 373 -12.73 -7.69 -11.19
C ALA A 373 -11.41 -8.34 -10.76
N GLY A 374 -11.18 -9.58 -11.22
CA GLY A 374 -9.96 -10.34 -10.91
C GLY A 374 -9.84 -10.84 -9.47
N LEU A 375 -10.92 -10.82 -8.69
CA LEU A 375 -10.97 -11.20 -7.29
C LEU A 375 -11.86 -12.42 -7.04
N PRO A 376 -11.55 -13.25 -6.02
CA PRO A 376 -12.47 -14.29 -5.57
C PRO A 376 -13.70 -13.65 -4.89
N PRO A 377 -14.87 -14.35 -4.91
CA PRO A 377 -16.13 -13.79 -4.41
C PRO A 377 -16.09 -13.23 -2.99
N PHE A 378 -15.31 -13.83 -2.10
CA PHE A 378 -15.21 -13.40 -0.70
C PHE A 378 -14.54 -12.03 -0.53
N ALA A 379 -13.63 -11.65 -1.44
CA ALA A 379 -12.90 -10.38 -1.39
C ALA A 379 -13.49 -9.30 -2.31
N ALA A 380 -14.37 -9.68 -3.23
CA ALA A 380 -14.84 -8.85 -4.33
C ALA A 380 -15.55 -7.55 -3.90
N THR A 381 -16.18 -7.55 -2.73
CA THR A 381 -16.90 -6.38 -2.20
C THR A 381 -15.97 -5.32 -1.64
N ASN A 382 -14.87 -5.74 -0.99
CA ASN A 382 -14.04 -4.86 -0.18
C ASN A 382 -12.66 -4.57 -0.77
N VAL A 383 -12.30 -5.28 -1.85
CA VAL A 383 -10.99 -5.13 -2.49
C VAL A 383 -11.17 -4.63 -3.92
N CYS A 384 -10.31 -3.71 -4.33
CA CYS A 384 -10.10 -3.29 -5.70
C CYS A 384 -8.66 -3.55 -6.09
N LYS A 385 -8.41 -4.28 -7.18
CA LYS A 385 -7.05 -4.53 -7.66
C LYS A 385 -6.51 -3.34 -8.43
N THR A 386 -5.24 -3.02 -8.22
CA THR A 386 -4.50 -2.02 -9.00
C THR A 386 -3.47 -2.69 -9.90
N GLN A 387 -3.02 -1.96 -10.92
CA GLN A 387 -1.99 -2.43 -11.83
C GLN A 387 -0.63 -2.56 -11.15
N LEU A 388 0.17 -3.52 -11.61
CA LEU A 388 1.52 -3.77 -11.13
C LEU A 388 2.43 -4.04 -12.33
N VAL A 389 3.63 -3.48 -12.31
CA VAL A 389 4.69 -3.73 -13.29
C VAL A 389 6.00 -4.04 -12.58
N GLY A 390 7.01 -4.50 -13.31
CA GLY A 390 8.33 -4.79 -12.78
C GLY A 390 9.33 -3.70 -13.06
N GLY A 391 10.17 -3.39 -12.09
CA GLY A 391 11.20 -2.35 -12.23
C GLY A 391 12.57 -2.78 -11.75
N GLN A 392 13.57 -2.07 -12.24
CA GLN A 392 14.95 -2.27 -11.86
C GLN A 392 15.66 -0.93 -11.63
N TRP A 393 16.43 -0.85 -10.57
CA TRP A 393 17.20 0.33 -10.23
C TRP A 393 18.47 0.43 -11.06
N ARG A 394 18.67 1.56 -11.72
CA ARG A 394 19.86 1.86 -12.52
C ARG A 394 20.65 2.98 -11.85
N ARG A 395 21.92 2.72 -11.60
CA ARG A 395 22.83 3.74 -11.08
C ARG A 395 23.31 4.63 -12.21
N ASN A 396 23.09 5.93 -12.06
CA ASN A 396 23.55 6.96 -12.99
C ASN A 396 25.05 7.27 -12.82
N ALA A 397 25.64 7.96 -13.78
CA ALA A 397 27.05 8.35 -13.74
C ALA A 397 27.40 9.26 -12.57
N ASP A 398 26.44 10.05 -12.07
CA ASP A 398 26.59 10.94 -10.91
C ASP A 398 26.39 10.22 -9.57
N GLY A 399 26.10 8.91 -9.59
CA GLY A 399 25.87 8.09 -8.41
C GLY A 399 24.43 8.03 -7.91
N THR A 400 23.53 8.82 -8.46
CA THR A 400 22.08 8.73 -8.18
C THR A 400 21.46 7.49 -8.81
N PHE A 401 20.23 7.17 -8.44
CA PHE A 401 19.52 6.01 -8.98
C PHE A 401 18.24 6.43 -9.69
N ALA A 402 17.93 5.71 -10.78
CA ALA A 402 16.66 5.80 -11.49
C ALA A 402 15.95 4.44 -11.45
N LEU A 403 14.66 4.43 -11.12
CA LEU A 403 13.81 3.26 -11.23
C LEU A 403 13.28 3.18 -12.67
N VAL A 404 13.64 2.10 -13.37
CA VAL A 404 13.27 1.84 -14.76
C VAL A 404 12.27 0.70 -14.80
N VAL A 405 11.10 0.91 -15.40
CA VAL A 405 10.13 -0.17 -15.67
C VAL A 405 10.74 -1.10 -16.74
N VAL A 406 10.92 -2.37 -16.40
CA VAL A 406 11.58 -3.39 -17.24
C VAL A 406 10.65 -4.54 -17.64
N ASP A 407 9.48 -4.62 -17.03
CA ASP A 407 8.40 -5.53 -17.40
C ASP A 407 7.04 -4.85 -17.22
N ASN A 408 6.16 -5.01 -18.21
CA ASN A 408 4.79 -4.50 -18.21
C ASN A 408 3.77 -5.50 -18.75
N GLN A 409 4.09 -6.78 -18.80
CA GLN A 409 3.21 -7.79 -19.41
C GLN A 409 1.86 -7.89 -18.70
N THR A 410 1.81 -7.60 -17.40
CA THR A 410 0.58 -7.56 -16.58
C THR A 410 -0.22 -6.27 -16.76
N ALA A 411 0.41 -5.19 -17.24
CA ALA A 411 -0.20 -3.88 -17.45
C ALA A 411 0.41 -3.17 -18.68
N PRO A 412 0.08 -3.61 -19.92
CA PRO A 412 0.74 -3.15 -21.15
C PRO A 412 0.55 -1.67 -21.49
N ASN A 413 -0.39 -1.00 -20.85
CA ASN A 413 -0.61 0.45 -20.96
C ASN A 413 0.48 1.27 -20.25
N ILE A 414 1.26 0.67 -19.34
CA ILE A 414 2.38 1.34 -18.66
C ILE A 414 3.64 1.10 -19.50
N PRO A 415 4.35 2.17 -19.95
CA PRO A 415 5.51 2.00 -20.84
C PRO A 415 6.71 1.42 -20.09
N THR A 416 7.49 0.57 -20.78
CA THR A 416 8.80 0.14 -20.32
C THR A 416 9.88 1.14 -20.74
N GLY A 417 10.90 1.31 -19.90
CA GLY A 417 12.08 2.12 -20.18
C GLY A 417 13.34 1.30 -20.45
N GLY A 418 13.27 -0.03 -20.33
CA GLY A 418 14.42 -0.94 -20.51
C GLY A 418 14.03 -2.40 -20.40
N VAL A 419 15.02 -3.23 -20.23
CA VAL A 419 14.89 -4.69 -19.97
C VAL A 419 15.67 -5.05 -18.71
N MET A 420 15.42 -6.23 -18.14
CA MET A 420 16.19 -6.72 -17.00
C MET A 420 17.66 -6.93 -17.36
N GLU A 421 18.55 -6.59 -16.44
CA GLU A 421 19.98 -6.90 -16.50
C GLU A 421 20.39 -7.66 -15.23
N ALA A 422 21.31 -8.62 -15.39
CA ALA A 422 21.84 -9.37 -14.25
C ALA A 422 22.64 -8.44 -13.31
N LEU A 423 22.72 -8.82 -12.03
CA LEU A 423 23.72 -8.26 -11.12
C LEU A 423 25.12 -8.55 -11.64
N ALA A 424 26.04 -7.60 -11.48
CA ALA A 424 27.43 -7.71 -11.90
C ALA A 424 28.24 -8.61 -10.95
#